data_d02f721134f6f4065e0775892d31ade3
#
_entry.id   d02f721134f6f4065e0775892d31ade3
#
_cell.length_a   1.000
_cell.length_b   1.000
_cell.length_c   1.000
_cell.angle_alpha   90.00
_cell.angle_beta   90.00
_cell.angle_gamma   90.00
#
_symmetry.space_group_name_H-M   'P 1'
#
loop_
_entity.id
_entity.type
_entity.pdbx_description
1 polymer ?
#
loop_
_entity_poly.entity_id
_entity_poly.type
_entity_poly.pdbx_seq_one_letter_code
_entity_poly.pdbx_strand_id
1 'polypeptide(L)'
;MLFLLLAILSSASMALALRFFRDPAGNRYGIILGNYLSCVLLAALLTPRGTSLLQSSPATLWMGLISGLFYVAALVLMQASVHRSGAGLSSAFARLGLLVSLLVSVLWFGERPGAAQLLGVVLVLAALALIQGGGARDPQARRSFWLLLLTLLCSGGADAMSKVFEQLGDPGQSTHFFFWLFLTALLLTAGLALAEGKRGGKRLLPRELAAGAAVGIPNYFSSWLLLLALQRLPAFLAYPIYSTGTILLVLGAGALLFRERLNRRQGIGVGLILAALVLLNL
;
A
#
# COMPACT_ATOMS: atom_id res chain seq x y z
N MET A 1 -11.09 8.80 13.40
CA MET A 1 -11.86 8.58 12.14
C MET A 1 -11.52 9.57 11.02
N LEU A 2 -11.40 10.90 11.25
CA LEU A 2 -11.12 11.86 10.17
C LEU A 2 -9.82 11.53 9.40
N PHE A 3 -8.71 11.28 10.09
CA PHE A 3 -7.44 10.92 9.44
C PHE A 3 -7.55 9.66 8.60
N LEU A 4 -8.31 8.66 9.04
CA LEU A 4 -8.53 7.43 8.29
C LEU A 4 -9.33 7.69 7.01
N LEU A 5 -10.39 8.51 7.07
CA LEU A 5 -11.15 8.90 5.88
C LEU A 5 -10.30 9.68 4.87
N LEU A 6 -9.48 10.62 5.34
CA LEU A 6 -8.55 11.36 4.49
C LEU A 6 -7.48 10.45 3.88
N ALA A 7 -6.97 9.46 4.64
CA ALA A 7 -6.05 8.45 4.13
C ALA A 7 -6.67 7.61 3.01
N ILE A 8 -7.94 7.19 3.19
CA ILE A 8 -8.71 6.44 2.18
C ILE A 8 -8.89 7.26 0.90
N LEU A 9 -9.29 8.54 1.02
CA LEU A 9 -9.43 9.46 -0.11
C LEU A 9 -8.11 9.64 -0.86
N SER A 10 -7.01 9.85 -0.14
CA SER A 10 -5.68 9.99 -0.73
C SER A 10 -5.25 8.70 -1.44
N SER A 11 -5.45 7.53 -0.82
CA SER A 11 -5.13 6.23 -1.42
C SER A 11 -5.96 5.95 -2.68
N ALA A 12 -7.25 6.27 -2.66
CA ALA A 12 -8.12 6.13 -3.83
C ALA A 12 -7.69 7.07 -4.95
N SER A 13 -7.36 8.34 -4.63
CA SER A 13 -6.85 9.31 -5.59
C SER A 13 -5.54 8.84 -6.25
N MET A 14 -4.62 8.26 -5.48
CA MET A 14 -3.41 7.63 -6.00
C MET A 14 -3.73 6.51 -6.99
N ALA A 15 -4.65 5.61 -6.63
CA ALA A 15 -5.02 4.48 -7.49
C ALA A 15 -5.67 4.94 -8.80
N LEU A 16 -6.53 5.98 -8.77
CA LEU A 16 -7.14 6.58 -9.95
C LEU A 16 -6.11 7.32 -10.81
N ALA A 17 -5.18 8.07 -10.20
CA ALA A 17 -4.10 8.75 -10.90
C ALA A 17 -3.18 7.75 -11.63
N LEU A 18 -2.78 6.66 -10.98
CA LEU A 18 -2.00 5.58 -11.61
C LEU A 18 -2.72 4.98 -12.82
N ARG A 19 -4.04 4.85 -12.74
CA ARG A 19 -4.86 4.35 -13.85
C ARG A 19 -4.89 5.34 -15.01
N PHE A 20 -5.02 6.63 -14.70
CA PHE A 20 -5.08 7.71 -15.70
C PHE A 20 -3.75 7.90 -16.44
N PHE A 21 -2.63 7.80 -15.72
CA PHE A 21 -1.27 7.98 -16.28
C PHE A 21 -0.63 6.71 -16.84
N ARG A 22 -1.36 5.60 -16.91
CA ARG A 22 -0.81 4.33 -17.41
C ARG A 22 -0.46 4.44 -18.90
N ASP A 23 0.84 4.47 -19.21
CA ASP A 23 1.36 4.36 -20.58
C ASP A 23 1.99 2.97 -20.78
N PRO A 24 1.39 2.08 -21.59
CA PRO A 24 1.95 0.77 -21.88
C PRO A 24 3.31 0.82 -22.59
N ALA A 25 3.61 1.94 -23.26
CA ALA A 25 4.87 2.16 -23.97
C ALA A 25 5.99 2.68 -23.08
N GLY A 26 5.68 3.16 -21.86
CA GLY A 26 6.61 3.78 -20.93
C GLY A 26 7.53 2.80 -20.18
N ASN A 27 8.51 3.38 -19.46
CA ASN A 27 9.35 2.63 -18.53
C ASN A 27 8.56 2.35 -17.25
N ARG A 28 8.50 1.07 -16.85
CA ARG A 28 7.72 0.65 -15.65
C ARG A 28 8.20 1.29 -14.35
N TYR A 29 9.45 1.74 -14.27
CA TYR A 29 10.01 2.40 -13.09
C TYR A 29 9.87 3.93 -13.12
N GLY A 30 9.56 4.56 -14.26
CA GLY A 30 9.52 6.01 -14.40
C GLY A 30 8.49 6.65 -13.46
N ILE A 31 7.25 6.17 -13.47
CA ILE A 31 6.19 6.65 -12.58
C ILE A 31 6.53 6.37 -11.11
N ILE A 32 7.13 5.23 -10.81
CA ILE A 32 7.49 4.83 -9.43
C ILE A 32 8.60 5.71 -8.89
N LEU A 33 9.61 6.02 -9.70
CA LEU A 33 10.68 6.95 -9.33
C LEU A 33 10.15 8.35 -9.03
N GLY A 34 9.29 8.89 -9.93
CA GLY A 34 8.65 10.19 -9.71
C GLY A 34 7.79 10.20 -8.44
N ASN A 35 7.07 9.12 -8.17
CA ASN A 35 6.29 8.94 -6.96
C ASN A 35 7.17 9.01 -5.69
N TYR A 36 8.22 8.19 -5.61
CA TYR A 36 9.07 8.18 -4.40
C TYR A 36 9.88 9.47 -4.27
N LEU A 37 10.30 10.09 -5.37
CA LEU A 37 10.95 11.40 -5.34
C LEU A 37 10.04 12.46 -4.70
N SER A 38 8.78 12.54 -5.11
CA SER A 38 7.80 13.45 -4.50
C SER A 38 7.57 13.14 -3.02
N CYS A 39 7.50 11.86 -2.65
CA CYS A 39 7.36 11.48 -1.24
C CYS A 39 8.56 11.92 -0.40
N VAL A 40 9.79 11.76 -0.91
CA VAL A 40 11.02 12.25 -0.24
C VAL A 40 10.99 13.76 -0.08
N LEU A 41 10.66 14.48 -1.15
CA LEU A 41 10.58 15.94 -1.11
C LEU A 41 9.51 16.42 -0.13
N LEU A 42 8.33 15.82 -0.11
CA LEU A 42 7.27 16.16 0.83
C LEU A 42 7.69 15.86 2.28
N ALA A 43 8.32 14.71 2.53
CA ALA A 43 8.82 14.39 3.86
C ALA A 43 9.84 15.43 4.34
N ALA A 44 10.76 15.85 3.45
CA ALA A 44 11.74 16.89 3.77
C ALA A 44 11.11 18.27 3.99
N LEU A 45 10.14 18.65 3.16
CA LEU A 45 9.44 19.95 3.26
C LEU A 45 8.55 20.05 4.51
N LEU A 46 7.94 18.94 4.92
CA LEU A 46 7.04 18.88 6.08
C LEU A 46 7.78 18.61 7.39
N THR A 47 9.10 18.39 7.33
CA THR A 47 9.92 18.28 8.54
C THR A 47 9.95 19.64 9.25
N PRO A 48 9.70 19.68 10.57
CA PRO A 48 9.67 20.93 11.33
C PRO A 48 10.97 21.73 11.18
N ARG A 49 10.84 23.05 11.04
CA ARG A 49 11.98 23.96 10.95
C ARG A 49 12.83 23.86 12.21
N GLY A 50 14.15 23.74 12.04
CA GLY A 50 15.11 23.59 13.15
C GLY A 50 15.47 22.15 13.50
N THR A 51 14.81 21.15 12.90
CA THR A 51 15.20 19.74 13.01
C THR A 51 15.92 19.29 11.73
N SER A 52 17.06 18.63 11.90
CA SER A 52 17.78 18.05 10.76
C SER A 52 17.32 16.60 10.53
N LEU A 53 16.99 16.25 9.30
CA LEU A 53 16.65 14.86 8.91
C LEU A 53 17.76 13.86 9.26
N LEU A 54 19.03 14.33 9.31
CA LEU A 54 20.17 13.51 9.72
C LEU A 54 20.23 13.24 11.23
N GLN A 55 19.49 14.02 12.03
CA GLN A 55 19.37 13.83 13.48
C GLN A 55 18.24 12.89 13.88
N SER A 56 17.89 11.95 12.98
CA SER A 56 16.94 10.89 13.28
C SER A 56 17.47 9.96 14.37
N SER A 57 16.61 9.52 15.27
CA SER A 57 17.00 8.47 16.22
C SER A 57 17.40 7.19 15.46
N PRO A 58 18.35 6.40 15.99
CA PRO A 58 18.74 5.14 15.33
C PRO A 58 17.55 4.22 15.07
N ALA A 59 16.58 4.18 15.99
CA ALA A 59 15.35 3.39 15.83
C ALA A 59 14.52 3.87 14.63
N THR A 60 14.24 5.18 14.52
CA THR A 60 13.52 5.77 13.39
C THR A 60 14.21 5.51 12.07
N LEU A 61 15.54 5.64 12.02
CA LEU A 61 16.34 5.39 10.83
C LEU A 61 16.19 3.93 10.39
N TRP A 62 16.44 2.96 11.29
CA TRP A 62 16.34 1.54 10.95
C TRP A 62 14.92 1.13 10.56
N MET A 63 13.89 1.62 11.26
CA MET A 63 12.49 1.35 10.90
C MET A 63 12.18 1.90 9.50
N GLY A 64 12.64 3.11 9.15
CA GLY A 64 12.47 3.69 7.82
C GLY A 64 13.18 2.87 6.74
N LEU A 65 14.46 2.49 6.96
CA LEU A 65 15.23 1.69 6.01
C LEU A 65 14.56 0.32 5.74
N ILE A 66 14.17 -0.39 6.80
CA ILE A 66 13.50 -1.70 6.70
C ILE A 66 12.14 -1.56 5.98
N SER A 67 11.38 -0.52 6.32
CA SER A 67 10.11 -0.24 5.67
C SER A 67 10.28 0.02 4.18
N GLY A 68 11.27 0.83 3.78
CA GLY A 68 11.60 1.08 2.37
C GLY A 68 12.00 -0.18 1.61
N LEU A 69 12.75 -1.08 2.25
CA LEU A 69 13.08 -2.38 1.69
C LEU A 69 11.83 -3.23 1.42
N PHE A 70 10.90 -3.30 2.38
CA PHE A 70 9.62 -4.00 2.20
C PHE A 70 8.78 -3.39 1.08
N TYR A 71 8.74 -2.05 0.95
CA TYR A 71 8.03 -1.36 -0.14
C TYR A 71 8.55 -1.79 -1.52
N VAL A 72 9.86 -1.79 -1.71
CA VAL A 72 10.46 -2.18 -3.00
C VAL A 72 10.34 -3.68 -3.23
N ALA A 73 10.57 -4.50 -2.20
CA ALA A 73 10.40 -5.95 -2.30
C ALA A 73 8.95 -6.31 -2.68
N ALA A 74 7.96 -5.70 -2.03
CA ALA A 74 6.54 -5.90 -2.37
C ALA A 74 6.25 -5.51 -3.83
N LEU A 75 6.81 -4.38 -4.31
CA LEU A 75 6.66 -3.93 -5.69
C LEU A 75 7.23 -4.94 -6.69
N VAL A 76 8.48 -5.37 -6.48
CA VAL A 76 9.17 -6.31 -7.39
C VAL A 76 8.48 -7.68 -7.40
N LEU A 77 8.13 -8.18 -6.22
CA LEU A 77 7.42 -9.46 -6.07
C LEU A 77 6.01 -9.40 -6.67
N MET A 78 5.30 -8.28 -6.49
CA MET A 78 3.99 -8.06 -7.10
C MET A 78 4.09 -8.09 -8.63
N GLN A 79 5.08 -7.39 -9.23
CA GLN A 79 5.30 -7.42 -10.68
C GLN A 79 5.60 -8.84 -11.17
N ALA A 80 6.50 -9.55 -10.48
CA ALA A 80 6.84 -10.93 -10.81
C ALA A 80 5.63 -11.87 -10.66
N SER A 81 4.81 -11.68 -9.62
CA SER A 81 3.58 -12.45 -9.39
C SER A 81 2.55 -12.23 -10.50
N VAL A 82 2.36 -10.97 -10.93
CA VAL A 82 1.43 -10.62 -12.00
C VAL A 82 1.79 -11.35 -13.30
N HIS A 83 3.09 -11.43 -13.63
CA HIS A 83 3.54 -12.14 -14.82
C HIS A 83 3.30 -13.66 -14.76
N ARG A 84 3.32 -14.27 -13.57
CA ARG A 84 3.22 -15.74 -13.40
C ARG A 84 1.83 -16.21 -13.00
N SER A 85 1.12 -15.43 -12.20
CA SER A 85 -0.14 -15.83 -11.56
C SER A 85 -1.32 -14.95 -11.94
N GLY A 86 -1.08 -13.95 -12.80
CA GLY A 86 -2.11 -13.00 -13.21
C GLY A 86 -2.34 -11.88 -12.19
N ALA A 87 -2.90 -10.76 -12.65
CA ALA A 87 -3.06 -9.54 -11.85
C ALA A 87 -4.06 -9.72 -10.69
N GLY A 88 -5.16 -10.45 -10.93
CA GLY A 88 -6.22 -10.64 -9.92
C GLY A 88 -5.71 -11.37 -8.69
N LEU A 89 -5.07 -12.55 -8.89
CA LEU A 89 -4.55 -13.35 -7.79
C LEU A 89 -3.41 -12.65 -7.04
N SER A 90 -2.49 -12.02 -7.79
CA SER A 90 -1.38 -11.26 -7.19
C SER A 90 -1.86 -10.09 -6.35
N SER A 91 -2.87 -9.34 -6.84
CA SER A 91 -3.50 -8.25 -6.07
C SER A 91 -4.22 -8.76 -4.83
N ALA A 92 -4.90 -9.91 -4.92
CA ALA A 92 -5.54 -10.52 -3.76
C ALA A 92 -4.52 -10.85 -2.67
N PHE A 93 -3.42 -11.51 -3.02
CA PHE A 93 -2.37 -11.84 -2.05
C PHE A 93 -1.68 -10.60 -1.46
N ALA A 94 -1.41 -9.58 -2.26
CA ALA A 94 -0.86 -8.32 -1.76
C ALA A 94 -1.81 -7.66 -0.74
N ARG A 95 -3.14 -7.68 -0.99
CA ARG A 95 -4.14 -7.13 -0.05
C ARG A 95 -4.31 -7.99 1.21
N LEU A 96 -4.18 -9.31 1.08
CA LEU A 96 -4.15 -10.21 2.24
C LEU A 96 -2.94 -9.96 3.14
N GLY A 97 -1.94 -9.20 2.69
CA GLY A 97 -0.84 -8.68 3.51
C GLY A 97 -1.30 -7.99 4.79
N LEU A 98 -2.50 -7.37 4.79
CA LEU A 98 -3.08 -6.80 6.03
C LEU A 98 -3.11 -7.79 7.20
N LEU A 99 -3.16 -9.11 6.93
CA LEU A 99 -3.08 -10.14 7.98
C LEU A 99 -1.75 -10.09 8.74
N VAL A 100 -0.64 -9.76 8.07
CA VAL A 100 0.67 -9.65 8.73
C VAL A 100 0.65 -8.51 9.74
N SER A 101 0.14 -7.33 9.35
CA SER A 101 0.05 -6.19 10.26
C SER A 101 -0.94 -6.44 11.41
N LEU A 102 -2.04 -7.15 11.16
CA LEU A 102 -2.97 -7.57 12.22
C LEU A 102 -2.33 -8.58 13.17
N LEU A 103 -1.60 -9.58 12.65
CA LEU A 103 -0.90 -10.56 13.50
C LEU A 103 0.17 -9.88 14.35
N VAL A 104 0.96 -8.96 13.79
CA VAL A 104 1.94 -8.18 14.55
C VAL A 104 1.24 -7.36 15.63
N SER A 105 0.12 -6.73 15.33
CA SER A 105 -0.64 -5.93 16.29
C SER A 105 -1.18 -6.76 17.47
N VAL A 106 -1.76 -7.92 17.17
CA VAL A 106 -2.33 -8.81 18.20
C VAL A 106 -1.24 -9.54 18.99
N LEU A 107 -0.27 -10.14 18.31
CA LEU A 107 0.73 -11.02 18.97
C LEU A 107 1.85 -10.25 19.66
N TRP A 108 2.25 -9.10 19.09
CA TRP A 108 3.40 -8.33 19.58
C TRP A 108 2.98 -7.13 20.43
N PHE A 109 1.92 -6.46 20.04
CA PHE A 109 1.44 -5.28 20.74
C PHE A 109 0.21 -5.53 21.62
N GLY A 110 -0.30 -6.78 21.66
CA GLY A 110 -1.35 -7.19 22.59
C GLY A 110 -2.72 -6.58 22.31
N GLU A 111 -2.99 -6.12 21.10
CA GLU A 111 -4.33 -5.70 20.72
C GLU A 111 -5.31 -6.88 20.84
N ARG A 112 -6.49 -6.64 21.40
CA ARG A 112 -7.50 -7.68 21.66
C ARG A 112 -8.77 -7.37 20.89
N PRO A 113 -8.90 -7.82 19.63
CA PRO A 113 -10.13 -7.65 18.87
C PRO A 113 -11.26 -8.48 19.50
N GLY A 114 -12.47 -7.91 19.58
CA GLY A 114 -13.67 -8.63 19.97
C GLY A 114 -14.13 -9.63 18.90
N ALA A 115 -15.05 -10.53 19.27
CA ALA A 115 -15.57 -11.55 18.34
C ALA A 115 -16.23 -10.94 17.10
N ALA A 116 -16.99 -9.83 17.26
CA ALA A 116 -17.62 -9.13 16.15
C ALA A 116 -16.55 -8.56 15.18
N GLN A 117 -15.48 -8.00 15.73
CA GLN A 117 -14.38 -7.44 14.96
C GLN A 117 -13.58 -8.51 14.19
N LEU A 118 -13.34 -9.67 14.83
CA LEU A 118 -12.73 -10.83 14.16
C LEU A 118 -13.58 -11.32 12.98
N LEU A 119 -14.89 -11.42 13.18
CA LEU A 119 -15.83 -11.75 12.11
C LEU A 119 -15.80 -10.70 11.00
N GLY A 120 -15.74 -9.42 11.35
CA GLY A 120 -15.57 -8.32 10.40
C GLY A 120 -14.31 -8.46 9.56
N VAL A 121 -13.15 -8.78 10.18
CA VAL A 121 -11.89 -9.06 9.46
C VAL A 121 -12.06 -10.24 8.49
N VAL A 122 -12.66 -11.34 8.92
CA VAL A 122 -12.91 -12.51 8.06
C VAL A 122 -13.78 -12.13 6.86
N LEU A 123 -14.82 -11.33 7.05
CA LEU A 123 -15.65 -10.84 5.94
C LEU A 123 -14.88 -9.92 4.99
N VAL A 124 -14.00 -9.04 5.50
CA VAL A 124 -13.11 -8.24 4.66
C VAL A 124 -12.25 -9.14 3.78
N LEU A 125 -11.61 -10.14 4.37
CA LEU A 125 -10.74 -11.07 3.63
C LEU A 125 -11.51 -11.83 2.55
N ALA A 126 -12.72 -12.31 2.89
CA ALA A 126 -13.61 -12.98 1.94
C ALA A 126 -14.03 -12.05 0.79
N ALA A 127 -14.38 -10.79 1.10
CA ALA A 127 -14.73 -9.78 0.12
C ALA A 127 -13.56 -9.45 -0.82
N LEU A 128 -12.35 -9.27 -0.26
CA LEU A 128 -11.13 -9.02 -1.03
C LEU A 128 -10.81 -10.17 -1.98
N ALA A 129 -10.89 -11.40 -1.48
CA ALA A 129 -10.69 -12.60 -2.29
C ALA A 129 -11.74 -12.71 -3.41
N LEU A 130 -13.00 -12.38 -3.13
CA LEU A 130 -14.09 -12.43 -4.10
C LEU A 130 -13.95 -11.36 -5.18
N ILE A 131 -13.66 -10.13 -4.81
CA ILE A 131 -13.51 -9.00 -5.75
C ILE A 131 -12.29 -9.20 -6.66
N GLN A 132 -11.17 -9.65 -6.11
CA GLN A 132 -9.91 -9.75 -6.82
C GLN A 132 -9.63 -11.15 -7.38
N GLY A 133 -10.25 -12.20 -6.84
CA GLY A 133 -10.07 -13.60 -7.23
C GLY A 133 -10.71 -13.99 -8.56
N GLY A 134 -11.25 -13.05 -9.34
CA GLY A 134 -11.95 -13.28 -10.59
C GLY A 134 -11.07 -13.62 -11.81
N GLY A 135 -9.75 -13.74 -11.65
CA GLY A 135 -8.84 -14.18 -12.71
C GLY A 135 -8.97 -15.69 -12.99
N ALA A 136 -8.82 -16.08 -14.27
CA ALA A 136 -8.87 -17.46 -14.69
C ALA A 136 -7.95 -18.34 -13.82
N ARG A 137 -8.39 -19.56 -13.52
CA ARG A 137 -7.57 -20.59 -12.86
C ARG A 137 -6.45 -21.00 -13.83
N ASP A 138 -5.33 -20.33 -13.74
CA ASP A 138 -4.13 -20.69 -14.48
C ASP A 138 -3.50 -21.92 -13.79
N PRO A 139 -3.28 -23.04 -14.49
CA PRO A 139 -2.57 -24.19 -13.95
C PRO A 139 -1.16 -23.87 -13.45
N GLN A 140 -0.53 -22.82 -13.96
CA GLN A 140 0.78 -22.34 -13.49
C GLN A 140 0.72 -21.61 -12.13
N ALA A 141 -0.45 -21.19 -11.66
CA ALA A 141 -0.61 -20.52 -10.37
C ALA A 141 -0.13 -21.38 -9.19
N ARG A 142 -0.20 -22.70 -9.29
CA ARG A 142 0.29 -23.65 -8.28
C ARG A 142 1.82 -23.61 -8.12
N ARG A 143 2.55 -23.37 -9.20
CA ARG A 143 4.04 -23.26 -9.18
C ARG A 143 4.54 -21.93 -8.60
N SER A 144 3.67 -20.96 -8.48
CA SER A 144 4.01 -19.60 -8.03
C SER A 144 3.54 -19.29 -6.61
N PHE A 145 3.11 -20.29 -5.83
CA PHE A 145 2.60 -20.10 -4.47
C PHE A 145 3.58 -19.35 -3.57
N TRP A 146 4.87 -19.72 -3.60
CA TRP A 146 5.90 -19.04 -2.82
C TRP A 146 6.06 -17.57 -3.19
N LEU A 147 5.92 -17.24 -4.49
CA LEU A 147 6.00 -15.87 -4.96
C LEU A 147 4.81 -15.04 -4.48
N LEU A 148 3.61 -15.64 -4.48
CA LEU A 148 2.41 -15.03 -3.93
C LEU A 148 2.52 -14.84 -2.41
N LEU A 149 3.02 -15.84 -1.70
CA LEU A 149 3.25 -15.77 -0.26
C LEU A 149 4.27 -14.68 0.10
N LEU A 150 5.39 -14.61 -0.63
CA LEU A 150 6.38 -13.55 -0.44
C LEU A 150 5.80 -12.17 -0.73
N THR A 151 4.94 -12.04 -1.76
CA THR A 151 4.22 -10.78 -2.05
C THR A 151 3.34 -10.37 -0.87
N LEU A 152 2.59 -11.32 -0.30
CA LEU A 152 1.77 -11.11 0.90
C LEU A 152 2.63 -10.66 2.09
N LEU A 153 3.71 -11.38 2.37
CA LEU A 153 4.59 -11.08 3.50
C LEU A 153 5.28 -9.72 3.36
N CYS A 154 5.77 -9.38 2.17
CA CYS A 154 6.42 -8.09 1.96
C CYS A 154 5.43 -6.92 1.97
N SER A 155 4.24 -7.09 1.36
CA SER A 155 3.20 -6.05 1.42
C SER A 155 2.72 -5.84 2.84
N GLY A 156 2.45 -6.91 3.56
CA GLY A 156 2.04 -6.83 4.96
C GLY A 156 3.14 -6.38 5.91
N GLY A 157 4.41 -6.72 5.61
CA GLY A 157 5.56 -6.21 6.34
C GLY A 157 5.72 -4.70 6.21
N ALA A 158 5.46 -4.14 5.03
CA ALA A 158 5.43 -2.70 4.82
C ALA A 158 4.37 -2.01 5.67
N ASP A 159 3.15 -2.56 5.73
CA ASP A 159 2.06 -2.05 6.58
C ASP A 159 2.41 -2.23 8.08
N ALA A 160 2.91 -3.42 8.46
CA ALA A 160 3.30 -3.71 9.84
C ALA A 160 4.38 -2.77 10.37
N MET A 161 5.34 -2.35 9.53
CA MET A 161 6.37 -1.39 9.93
C MET A 161 5.80 -0.02 10.32
N SER A 162 4.70 0.42 9.72
CA SER A 162 4.00 1.64 10.15
C SER A 162 3.40 1.47 11.56
N LYS A 163 2.87 0.28 11.88
CA LYS A 163 2.40 -0.04 13.24
C LYS A 163 3.54 -0.15 14.23
N VAL A 164 4.65 -0.78 13.83
CA VAL A 164 5.87 -0.86 14.68
C VAL A 164 6.38 0.55 14.99
N PHE A 165 6.44 1.45 13.98
CA PHE A 165 6.86 2.82 14.21
C PHE A 165 5.86 3.58 15.09
N GLU A 166 4.57 3.37 14.93
CA GLU A 166 3.53 3.98 15.80
C GLU A 166 3.72 3.60 17.27
N GLN A 167 4.09 2.34 17.55
CA GLN A 167 4.22 1.82 18.92
C GLN A 167 5.60 2.07 19.55
N LEU A 168 6.66 1.97 18.77
CA LEU A 168 8.05 1.98 19.27
C LEU A 168 8.86 3.19 18.78
N GLY A 169 8.35 3.94 17.80
CA GLY A 169 9.01 5.12 17.26
C GLY A 169 8.73 6.38 18.07
N ASP A 170 9.45 7.45 17.75
CA ASP A 170 9.19 8.77 18.28
C ASP A 170 8.10 9.47 17.44
N PRO A 171 6.92 9.80 17.98
CA PRO A 171 5.86 10.50 17.25
C PRO A 171 6.31 11.81 16.61
N GLY A 172 7.27 12.52 17.23
CA GLY A 172 7.88 13.74 16.70
C GLY A 172 8.73 13.50 15.45
N GLN A 173 9.13 12.27 15.18
CA GLN A 173 9.98 11.89 14.05
C GLN A 173 9.21 11.18 12.92
N SER A 174 7.89 11.35 12.84
CA SER A 174 7.08 10.71 11.77
C SER A 174 7.53 11.12 10.37
N THR A 175 7.90 12.40 10.14
CA THR A 175 8.42 12.88 8.86
C THR A 175 9.81 12.29 8.55
N HIS A 176 10.65 12.07 9.56
CA HIS A 176 11.95 11.41 9.41
C HIS A 176 11.79 9.94 9.02
N PHE A 177 10.84 9.23 9.65
CA PHE A 177 10.49 7.85 9.30
C PHE A 177 10.10 7.74 7.82
N PHE A 178 9.18 8.59 7.34
CA PHE A 178 8.76 8.59 5.94
C PHE A 178 9.88 9.04 5.00
N PHE A 179 10.72 9.98 5.42
CA PHE A 179 11.89 10.38 4.64
C PHE A 179 12.82 9.18 4.38
N TRP A 180 13.23 8.46 5.42
CA TRP A 180 14.11 7.30 5.27
C TRP A 180 13.44 6.15 4.51
N LEU A 181 12.16 5.91 4.75
CA LEU A 181 11.36 4.93 4.01
C LEU A 181 11.39 5.22 2.50
N PHE A 182 10.96 6.42 2.12
CA PHE A 182 10.84 6.76 0.70
C PHE A 182 12.21 7.00 0.04
N LEU A 183 13.19 7.48 0.76
CA LEU A 183 14.57 7.59 0.25
C LEU A 183 15.16 6.21 -0.06
N THR A 184 15.00 5.25 0.83
CA THR A 184 15.42 3.86 0.57
C THR A 184 14.69 3.28 -0.64
N ALA A 185 13.38 3.46 -0.71
CA ALA A 185 12.58 3.00 -1.84
C ALA A 185 12.99 3.68 -3.16
N LEU A 186 13.28 4.98 -3.13
CA LEU A 186 13.78 5.73 -4.29
C LEU A 186 15.12 5.20 -4.77
N LEU A 187 16.09 5.05 -3.87
CA LEU A 187 17.46 4.60 -4.22
C LEU A 187 17.45 3.17 -4.80
N LEU A 188 16.71 2.25 -4.15
CA LEU A 188 16.59 0.87 -4.64
C LEU A 188 15.88 0.82 -6.00
N THR A 189 14.80 1.57 -6.18
CA THR A 189 14.09 1.63 -7.46
C THR A 189 14.92 2.29 -8.56
N ALA A 190 15.71 3.31 -8.22
CA ALA A 190 16.67 3.91 -9.16
C ALA A 190 17.71 2.89 -9.61
N GLY A 191 18.26 2.10 -8.68
CA GLY A 191 19.16 1.00 -9.00
C GLY A 191 18.54 -0.03 -9.97
N LEU A 192 17.28 -0.42 -9.73
CA LEU A 192 16.54 -1.33 -10.62
C LEU A 192 16.31 -0.71 -12.02
N ALA A 193 15.93 0.57 -12.07
CA ALA A 193 15.72 1.29 -13.33
C ALA A 193 17.00 1.39 -14.16
N LEU A 194 18.14 1.68 -13.50
CA LEU A 194 19.45 1.72 -14.15
C LEU A 194 19.89 0.34 -14.65
N ALA A 195 19.66 -0.70 -13.86
CA ALA A 195 19.97 -2.08 -14.26
C ALA A 195 19.14 -2.52 -15.47
N GLU A 196 17.86 -2.13 -15.53
CA GLU A 196 17.00 -2.40 -16.68
C GLU A 196 17.45 -1.61 -17.92
N GLY A 197 17.81 -0.33 -17.77
CA GLY A 197 18.32 0.51 -18.85
C GLY A 197 19.59 -0.07 -19.48
N LYS A 198 20.52 -0.59 -18.68
CA LYS A 198 21.73 -1.27 -19.17
C LYS A 198 21.45 -2.57 -19.93
N ARG A 199 20.34 -3.22 -19.68
CA ARG A 199 19.88 -4.45 -20.38
C ARG A 199 19.07 -4.17 -21.63
N GLY A 200 19.11 -2.96 -22.18
CA GLY A 200 18.34 -2.56 -23.35
C GLY A 200 16.88 -2.22 -23.08
N GLY A 201 16.54 -1.95 -21.83
CA GLY A 201 15.20 -1.49 -21.44
C GLY A 201 14.86 -0.07 -21.93
N LYS A 202 13.61 0.30 -21.78
CA LYS A 202 13.12 1.62 -22.18
C LYS A 202 13.76 2.74 -21.35
N ARG A 203 14.07 3.86 -22.01
CA ARG A 203 14.59 5.06 -21.33
C ARG A 203 13.52 5.69 -20.43
N LEU A 204 13.95 6.26 -19.32
CA LEU A 204 13.10 7.08 -18.44
C LEU A 204 12.72 8.37 -19.20
N LEU A 205 11.44 8.68 -19.21
CA LEU A 205 10.92 9.89 -19.85
C LEU A 205 10.50 10.91 -18.78
N PRO A 206 10.78 12.22 -19.00
CA PRO A 206 10.38 13.28 -18.05
C PRO A 206 8.88 13.28 -17.74
N ARG A 207 8.03 12.95 -18.72
CA ARG A 207 6.58 12.83 -18.53
C ARG A 207 6.19 11.77 -17.54
N GLU A 208 6.94 10.66 -17.46
CA GLU A 208 6.69 9.58 -16.49
C GLU A 208 7.07 10.02 -15.08
N LEU A 209 8.18 10.73 -14.94
CA LEU A 209 8.59 11.33 -13.67
C LEU A 209 7.55 12.36 -13.19
N ALA A 210 7.05 13.21 -14.08
CA ALA A 210 6.01 14.19 -13.75
C ALA A 210 4.69 13.50 -13.34
N ALA A 211 4.26 12.47 -14.09
CA ALA A 211 3.10 11.65 -13.73
C ALA A 211 3.30 10.97 -12.38
N GLY A 212 4.49 10.41 -12.14
CA GLY A 212 4.89 9.83 -10.87
C GLY A 212 4.85 10.84 -9.73
N ALA A 213 5.30 12.08 -9.97
CA ALA A 213 5.24 13.16 -9.00
C ALA A 213 3.78 13.47 -8.58
N ALA A 214 2.86 13.53 -9.54
CA ALA A 214 1.44 13.72 -9.25
C ALA A 214 0.82 12.56 -8.43
N VAL A 215 1.31 11.33 -8.64
CA VAL A 215 0.91 10.14 -7.87
C VAL A 215 1.54 10.14 -6.46
N GLY A 216 2.75 10.68 -6.31
CA GLY A 216 3.51 10.70 -5.07
C GLY A 216 2.87 11.57 -3.98
N ILE A 217 2.23 12.66 -4.36
CA ILE A 217 1.55 13.54 -3.40
C ILE A 217 0.47 12.77 -2.61
N PRO A 218 -0.55 12.18 -3.26
CA PRO A 218 -1.53 11.40 -2.52
C PRO A 218 -0.95 10.14 -1.86
N ASN A 219 0.11 9.54 -2.40
CA ASN A 219 0.79 8.41 -1.76
C ASN A 219 1.38 8.80 -0.41
N TYR A 220 2.14 9.91 -0.35
CA TYR A 220 2.70 10.41 0.89
C TYR A 220 1.61 10.69 1.94
N PHE A 221 0.60 11.47 1.56
CA PHE A 221 -0.47 11.82 2.47
C PHE A 221 -1.29 10.61 2.91
N SER A 222 -1.52 9.64 2.05
CA SER A 222 -2.19 8.40 2.41
C SER A 222 -1.44 7.66 3.53
N SER A 223 -0.13 7.51 3.38
CA SER A 223 0.72 6.81 4.37
C SER A 223 0.82 7.59 5.68
N TRP A 224 1.02 8.90 5.60
CA TRP A 224 1.14 9.77 6.77
C TRP A 224 -0.18 9.86 7.56
N LEU A 225 -1.30 10.04 6.88
CA LEU A 225 -2.62 10.09 7.50
C LEU A 225 -3.03 8.75 8.09
N LEU A 226 -2.64 7.63 7.47
CA LEU A 226 -2.84 6.31 8.03
C LEU A 226 -2.04 6.13 9.32
N LEU A 227 -0.78 6.59 9.38
CA LEU A 227 0.01 6.58 10.61
C LEU A 227 -0.66 7.40 11.73
N LEU A 228 -1.18 8.59 11.41
CA LEU A 228 -1.93 9.41 12.36
C LEU A 228 -3.25 8.74 12.81
N ALA A 229 -3.86 7.95 11.94
CA ALA A 229 -5.04 7.17 12.30
C ALA A 229 -4.68 6.02 13.26
N LEU A 230 -3.55 5.34 13.05
CA LEU A 230 -3.05 4.26 13.90
C LEU A 230 -2.72 4.74 15.34
N GLN A 231 -2.30 6.00 15.49
CA GLN A 231 -2.10 6.60 16.81
C GLN A 231 -3.40 6.76 17.62
N ARG A 232 -4.56 6.64 16.99
CA ARG A 232 -5.89 6.86 17.60
C ARG A 232 -6.84 5.68 17.50
N LEU A 233 -6.51 4.72 16.64
CA LEU A 233 -7.35 3.57 16.35
C LEU A 233 -6.47 2.30 16.36
N PRO A 234 -6.95 1.21 16.93
CA PRO A 234 -6.24 -0.06 16.88
C PRO A 234 -6.08 -0.53 15.42
N ALA A 235 -5.00 -1.27 15.16
CA ALA A 235 -4.65 -1.71 13.81
C ALA A 235 -5.73 -2.63 13.21
N PHE A 236 -6.37 -3.45 14.03
CA PHE A 236 -7.44 -4.35 13.58
C PHE A 236 -8.72 -3.62 13.08
N LEU A 237 -8.88 -2.32 13.39
CA LEU A 237 -9.88 -1.44 12.80
C LEU A 237 -9.32 -0.66 11.60
N ALA A 238 -8.16 -0.01 11.82
CA ALA A 238 -7.60 0.93 10.86
C ALA A 238 -7.29 0.28 9.51
N TYR A 239 -6.57 -0.85 9.48
CA TYR A 239 -6.17 -1.49 8.22
C TYR A 239 -7.33 -2.07 7.41
N PRO A 240 -8.28 -2.83 8.00
CA PRO A 240 -9.43 -3.32 7.23
C PRO A 240 -10.30 -2.19 6.68
N ILE A 241 -10.60 -1.16 7.48
CA ILE A 241 -11.41 -0.01 7.05
C ILE A 241 -10.68 0.78 5.95
N TYR A 242 -9.36 1.01 6.10
CA TYR A 242 -8.54 1.67 5.10
C TYR A 242 -8.53 0.90 3.76
N SER A 243 -8.28 -0.40 3.81
CA SER A 243 -8.21 -1.24 2.62
C SER A 243 -9.56 -1.32 1.89
N THR A 244 -10.64 -1.61 2.64
CA THR A 244 -11.98 -1.75 2.06
C THR A 244 -12.56 -0.42 1.60
N GLY A 245 -12.37 0.66 2.37
CA GLY A 245 -12.80 2.00 2.01
C GLY A 245 -12.14 2.49 0.73
N THR A 246 -10.82 2.25 0.59
CA THR A 246 -10.10 2.56 -0.66
C THR A 246 -10.68 1.80 -1.85
N ILE A 247 -10.97 0.51 -1.70
CA ILE A 247 -11.54 -0.31 -2.77
C ILE A 247 -12.94 0.18 -3.14
N LEU A 248 -13.80 0.48 -2.17
CA LEU A 248 -15.14 1.01 -2.42
C LEU A 248 -15.08 2.32 -3.22
N LEU A 249 -14.18 3.24 -2.84
CA LEU A 249 -14.02 4.50 -3.57
C LEU A 249 -13.49 4.28 -4.98
N VAL A 250 -12.51 3.40 -5.17
CA VAL A 250 -11.95 3.10 -6.50
C VAL A 250 -12.99 2.44 -7.40
N LEU A 251 -13.78 1.48 -6.87
CA LEU A 251 -14.86 0.85 -7.61
C LEU A 251 -15.99 1.83 -7.94
N GLY A 252 -16.38 2.66 -6.96
CA GLY A 252 -17.39 3.70 -7.15
C GLY A 252 -16.96 4.74 -8.19
N ALA A 253 -15.74 5.24 -8.10
CA ALA A 253 -15.18 6.14 -9.09
C ALA A 253 -15.04 5.45 -10.47
N GLY A 254 -14.67 4.17 -10.52
CA GLY A 254 -14.64 3.37 -11.73
C GLY A 254 -16.01 3.30 -12.42
N ALA A 255 -17.05 3.05 -11.65
CA ALA A 255 -18.42 3.02 -12.15
C ALA A 255 -18.91 4.40 -12.63
N LEU A 256 -18.62 5.46 -11.88
CA LEU A 256 -19.10 6.82 -12.18
C LEU A 256 -18.30 7.51 -13.30
N LEU A 257 -16.97 7.48 -13.22
CA LEU A 257 -16.08 8.23 -14.14
C LEU A 257 -15.80 7.45 -15.42
N PHE A 258 -15.63 6.14 -15.31
CA PHE A 258 -15.27 5.26 -16.43
C PHE A 258 -16.44 4.42 -16.93
N ARG A 259 -17.64 4.60 -16.36
CA ARG A 259 -18.87 3.86 -16.71
C ARG A 259 -18.68 2.34 -16.67
N GLU A 260 -17.84 1.85 -15.78
CA GLU A 260 -17.60 0.42 -15.60
C GLU A 260 -18.79 -0.24 -14.92
N ARG A 261 -19.21 -1.38 -15.47
CA ARG A 261 -20.26 -2.18 -14.84
C ARG A 261 -19.63 -3.13 -13.82
N LEU A 262 -20.09 -3.06 -12.59
CA LEU A 262 -19.71 -4.03 -11.56
C LEU A 262 -20.23 -5.41 -11.98
N ASN A 263 -19.34 -6.40 -11.97
CA ASN A 263 -19.76 -7.77 -12.16
C ASN A 263 -20.44 -8.31 -10.88
N ARG A 264 -21.16 -9.43 -10.96
CA ARG A 264 -21.87 -10.02 -9.80
C ARG A 264 -20.95 -10.27 -8.60
N ARG A 265 -19.71 -10.71 -8.83
CA ARG A 265 -18.74 -10.97 -7.75
C ARG A 265 -18.34 -9.69 -7.04
N GLN A 266 -18.09 -8.61 -7.79
CA GLN A 266 -17.79 -7.29 -7.23
C GLN A 266 -18.98 -6.76 -6.43
N GLY A 267 -20.21 -6.91 -6.91
CA GLY A 267 -21.42 -6.51 -6.18
C GLY A 267 -21.57 -7.27 -4.85
N ILE A 268 -21.41 -8.59 -4.84
CA ILE A 268 -21.43 -9.40 -3.62
C ILE A 268 -20.30 -8.96 -2.68
N GLY A 269 -19.08 -8.78 -3.21
CA GLY A 269 -17.94 -8.32 -2.44
C GLY A 269 -18.16 -6.95 -1.78
N VAL A 270 -18.79 -6.02 -2.48
CA VAL A 270 -19.19 -4.70 -1.91
C VAL A 270 -20.18 -4.90 -0.75
N GLY A 271 -21.19 -5.76 -0.91
CA GLY A 271 -22.13 -6.10 0.17
C GLY A 271 -21.42 -6.68 1.41
N LEU A 272 -20.47 -7.61 1.21
CA LEU A 272 -19.66 -8.15 2.31
C LEU A 272 -18.80 -7.08 2.99
N ILE A 273 -18.22 -6.14 2.23
CA ILE A 273 -17.47 -5.01 2.81
C ILE A 273 -18.37 -4.16 3.70
N LEU A 274 -19.58 -3.81 3.24
CA LEU A 274 -20.50 -3.00 4.04
C LEU A 274 -20.89 -3.70 5.33
N ALA A 275 -21.19 -5.01 5.29
CA ALA A 275 -21.44 -5.82 6.48
C ALA A 275 -20.24 -5.86 7.42
N ALA A 276 -19.04 -6.05 6.86
CA ALA A 276 -17.79 -6.06 7.63
C ALA A 276 -17.52 -4.72 8.33
N LEU A 277 -17.76 -3.59 7.66
CA LEU A 277 -17.58 -2.25 8.26
C LEU A 277 -18.50 -2.04 9.46
N VAL A 278 -19.74 -2.55 9.43
CA VAL A 278 -20.63 -2.52 10.60
C VAL A 278 -20.04 -3.33 11.74
N LEU A 279 -19.62 -4.57 11.50
CA LEU A 279 -19.06 -5.44 12.54
C LEU A 279 -17.74 -4.93 13.13
N LEU A 280 -16.92 -4.25 12.34
CA LEU A 280 -15.67 -3.66 12.81
C LEU A 280 -15.91 -2.46 13.74
N ASN A 281 -17.06 -1.80 13.68
CA ASN A 281 -17.39 -0.65 14.52
C ASN A 281 -18.25 -1.02 15.75
N LEU A 282 -18.58 -2.30 15.93
CA LEU A 282 -19.21 -2.84 17.15
C LEU A 282 -18.15 -3.23 18.17
#